data_9437193a14af5a1b818b36431e02e3e6
#
_entry.id   9437193a14af5a1b818b36431e02e3e6
#
_cell.length_a   1.000
_cell.length_b   1.000
_cell.length_c   1.000
_cell.angle_alpha   90.00
_cell.angle_beta   90.00
_cell.angle_gamma   90.00
#
_symmetry.space_group_name_H-M   'P 1'
#
loop_
_entity.id
_entity.type
_entity.pdbx_description
1 polymer ?
#
loop_
_entity_poly.entity_id
_entity_poly.type
_entity_poly.pdbx_seq_one_letter_code
_entity_poly.pdbx_strand_id
1 'polypeptide(L)'
;EVSQFTYFQQIGGHDCNPVSGELTYGLERLAMYVLDVNHVMDLPFNNPSSSLHLKYGDIFKESEAQYSRWNFDALNPKILLQHFEDATSQCKEILEAEPLDPKTGKFIVMAHPAYDQCIKASHIFNLLDARGVISVTERQAFISKVRSLAKACADGFLKTEAGGFTP
;
A
#
# COMPACT_ATOMS: atom_id res chain seq x y z
N GLU A 1 2.02 -2.95 -21.63
CA GLU A 1 1.60 -3.81 -20.51
C GLU A 1 0.13 -3.57 -20.19
N VAL A 2 -0.67 -4.64 -20.17
CA VAL A 2 -2.11 -4.59 -19.83
C VAL A 2 -2.45 -5.44 -18.61
N SER A 3 -1.56 -6.36 -18.23
CA SER A 3 -1.67 -7.19 -17.04
C SER A 3 -0.28 -7.55 -16.51
N GLN A 4 -0.21 -7.82 -15.22
CA GLN A 4 0.96 -8.39 -14.54
C GLN A 4 0.59 -9.73 -13.93
N PHE A 5 1.53 -10.68 -13.96
CA PHE A 5 1.44 -11.91 -13.20
C PHE A 5 2.51 -11.92 -12.12
N THR A 6 2.09 -12.12 -10.89
CA THR A 6 2.98 -12.27 -9.74
C THR A 6 2.59 -13.54 -8.99
N TYR A 7 3.57 -14.28 -8.48
CA TYR A 7 3.28 -15.35 -7.55
C TYR A 7 4.27 -15.31 -6.39
N PHE A 8 3.77 -15.66 -5.19
CA PHE A 8 4.47 -15.50 -3.94
C PHE A 8 4.92 -16.86 -3.41
N GLN A 9 6.22 -17.11 -3.46
CA GLN A 9 6.83 -18.30 -2.87
C GLN A 9 7.11 -18.11 -1.38
N GLN A 10 7.47 -16.87 -0.99
CA GLN A 10 7.78 -16.53 0.40
C GLN A 10 7.23 -15.14 0.74
N ILE A 11 6.73 -14.97 1.97
CA ILE A 11 6.30 -13.70 2.54
C ILE A 11 6.93 -13.57 3.93
N GLY A 12 7.67 -12.48 4.18
CA GLY A 12 8.31 -12.24 5.47
C GLY A 12 9.35 -13.31 5.89
N GLY A 13 9.87 -14.10 4.93
CA GLY A 13 10.78 -15.22 5.18
C GLY A 13 10.10 -16.55 5.44
N HIS A 14 8.76 -16.61 5.35
CA HIS A 14 7.98 -17.82 5.46
C HIS A 14 7.60 -18.39 4.09
N ASP A 15 7.75 -19.67 3.88
CA ASP A 15 7.33 -20.34 2.65
C ASP A 15 5.80 -20.37 2.57
N CYS A 16 5.27 -19.99 1.39
CA CYS A 16 3.83 -20.02 1.14
C CYS A 16 3.40 -21.42 0.71
N ASN A 17 2.39 -21.96 1.38
CA ASN A 17 1.77 -23.25 1.03
C ASN A 17 0.24 -23.15 1.19
N PRO A 18 -0.53 -23.11 0.07
CA PRO A 18 -0.06 -23.15 -1.31
C PRO A 18 0.60 -21.84 -1.75
N VAL A 19 1.41 -21.90 -2.80
CA VAL A 19 1.92 -20.70 -3.48
C VAL A 19 0.76 -20.00 -4.18
N SER A 20 0.52 -18.75 -3.83
CA SER A 20 -0.57 -17.94 -4.41
C SER A 20 -0.09 -17.20 -5.64
N GLY A 21 -0.90 -17.18 -6.69
CA GLY A 21 -0.69 -16.37 -7.89
C GLY A 21 -1.66 -15.21 -7.95
N GLU A 22 -1.19 -14.09 -8.51
CA GLU A 22 -1.98 -12.88 -8.73
C GLU A 22 -1.94 -12.49 -10.20
N LEU A 23 -3.10 -12.18 -10.76
CA LEU A 23 -3.25 -11.54 -12.06
C LEU A 23 -3.78 -10.13 -11.83
N THR A 24 -2.96 -9.13 -12.11
CA THR A 24 -3.31 -7.72 -11.95
C THR A 24 -3.57 -7.07 -13.29
N TYR A 25 -4.80 -6.62 -13.50
CA TYR A 25 -5.21 -5.93 -14.72
C TYR A 25 -5.23 -4.42 -14.51
N GLY A 26 -4.59 -3.66 -15.42
CA GLY A 26 -4.74 -2.22 -15.48
C GLY A 26 -5.98 -1.86 -16.28
N LEU A 27 -7.11 -1.56 -15.62
CA LEU A 27 -8.39 -1.34 -16.30
C LEU A 27 -8.34 -0.14 -17.24
N GLU A 28 -7.67 0.94 -16.85
CA GLU A 28 -7.48 2.12 -17.69
C GLU A 28 -6.63 1.79 -18.92
N ARG A 29 -5.57 1.01 -18.78
CA ARG A 29 -4.74 0.56 -19.91
C ARG A 29 -5.50 -0.33 -20.86
N LEU A 30 -6.29 -1.26 -20.35
CA LEU A 30 -7.17 -2.11 -21.15
C LEU A 30 -8.20 -1.27 -21.90
N ALA A 31 -8.84 -0.30 -21.24
CA ALA A 31 -9.80 0.60 -21.85
C ALA A 31 -9.16 1.43 -22.96
N MET A 32 -7.96 2.00 -22.72
CA MET A 32 -7.21 2.73 -23.75
C MET A 32 -6.96 1.86 -24.99
N TYR A 33 -6.55 0.61 -24.77
CA TYR A 33 -6.24 -0.31 -25.87
C TYR A 33 -7.51 -0.72 -26.64
N VAL A 34 -8.59 -1.08 -25.93
CA VAL A 34 -9.85 -1.51 -26.55
C VAL A 34 -10.55 -0.38 -27.30
N LEU A 35 -10.45 0.84 -26.80
CA LEU A 35 -11.09 2.03 -27.37
C LEU A 35 -10.18 2.82 -28.32
N ASP A 36 -8.94 2.34 -28.56
CA ASP A 36 -7.93 3.01 -29.38
C ASP A 36 -7.68 4.47 -28.97
N VAL A 37 -7.54 4.69 -27.65
CA VAL A 37 -7.32 6.01 -27.05
C VAL A 37 -5.87 6.09 -26.57
N ASN A 38 -5.15 7.15 -26.98
CA ASN A 38 -3.71 7.30 -26.71
C ASN A 38 -3.38 7.89 -25.34
N HIS A 39 -4.35 8.49 -24.66
CA HIS A 39 -4.14 9.11 -23.35
C HIS A 39 -5.28 8.80 -22.40
N VAL A 40 -4.95 8.40 -21.17
CA VAL A 40 -5.93 8.00 -20.15
C VAL A 40 -7.00 9.08 -19.90
N MET A 41 -6.62 10.36 -19.94
CA MET A 41 -7.53 11.47 -19.70
C MET A 41 -8.58 11.64 -20.81
N ASP A 42 -8.38 11.01 -21.96
CA ASP A 42 -9.33 11.04 -23.09
C ASP A 42 -10.32 9.87 -23.09
N LEU A 43 -10.17 8.93 -22.16
CA LEU A 43 -11.13 7.84 -22.01
C LEU A 43 -12.53 8.38 -21.74
N PRO A 44 -13.58 7.85 -22.41
CA PRO A 44 -14.97 8.18 -22.07
C PRO A 44 -15.30 7.67 -20.66
N PHE A 45 -15.83 8.54 -19.82
CA PHE A 45 -16.16 8.22 -18.43
C PHE A 45 -17.59 7.71 -18.26
N ASN A 46 -18.51 8.18 -19.09
CA ASN A 46 -19.92 7.80 -19.03
C ASN A 46 -20.39 7.13 -20.32
N ASN A 47 -21.62 6.61 -20.29
CA ASN A 47 -22.21 5.92 -21.42
C ASN A 47 -22.22 6.83 -22.67
N PRO A 48 -21.77 6.35 -23.84
CA PRO A 48 -21.82 7.09 -25.12
C PRO A 48 -23.22 7.61 -25.52
N SER A 49 -24.27 6.95 -25.05
CA SER A 49 -25.67 7.35 -25.30
C SER A 49 -26.15 8.51 -24.41
N SER A 50 -25.31 8.97 -23.46
CA SER A 50 -25.65 10.11 -22.62
C SER A 50 -25.61 11.42 -23.42
N SER A 51 -26.51 12.36 -23.09
CA SER A 51 -26.45 13.73 -23.63
C SER A 51 -25.26 14.53 -23.15
N LEU A 52 -24.67 14.12 -22.02
CA LEU A 52 -23.44 14.70 -21.45
C LEU A 52 -22.27 13.76 -21.73
N HIS A 53 -21.28 14.20 -22.47
CA HIS A 53 -20.06 13.47 -22.75
C HIS A 53 -18.96 13.88 -21.78
N LEU A 54 -18.67 13.02 -20.79
CA LEU A 54 -17.58 13.22 -19.83
C LEU A 54 -16.38 12.34 -20.21
N LYS A 55 -15.19 12.91 -20.06
CA LYS A 55 -13.93 12.18 -20.14
C LYS A 55 -13.39 11.88 -18.75
N TYR A 56 -12.52 10.89 -18.65
CA TYR A 56 -11.77 10.57 -17.44
C TYR A 56 -11.04 11.81 -16.89
N GLY A 57 -10.47 12.61 -17.79
CA GLY A 57 -9.78 13.86 -17.44
C GLY A 57 -10.67 14.92 -16.82
N ASP A 58 -11.93 14.99 -17.19
CA ASP A 58 -12.89 15.97 -16.63
C ASP A 58 -13.12 15.72 -15.12
N ILE A 59 -12.97 14.47 -14.70
CA ILE A 59 -13.19 14.04 -13.31
C ILE A 59 -11.89 14.04 -12.51
N PHE A 60 -10.78 13.49 -13.07
CA PHE A 60 -9.61 13.14 -12.29
C PHE A 60 -8.38 14.03 -12.51
N LYS A 61 -8.27 14.75 -13.63
CA LYS A 61 -7.06 15.50 -14.00
C LYS A 61 -6.64 16.52 -12.96
N GLU A 62 -7.61 17.29 -12.43
CA GLU A 62 -7.31 18.32 -11.43
C GLU A 62 -6.84 17.70 -10.11
N SER A 63 -7.51 16.65 -9.67
CA SER A 63 -7.15 15.89 -8.48
C SER A 63 -5.73 15.32 -8.58
N GLU A 64 -5.42 14.67 -9.71
CA GLU A 64 -4.08 14.14 -10.00
C GLU A 64 -3.00 15.23 -9.92
N ALA A 65 -3.26 16.40 -10.54
CA ALA A 65 -2.33 17.51 -10.53
C ALA A 65 -2.10 18.07 -9.11
N GLN A 66 -3.16 18.18 -8.30
CA GLN A 66 -3.07 18.69 -6.92
C GLN A 66 -2.33 17.70 -6.02
N TYR A 67 -2.64 16.39 -6.10
CA TYR A 67 -1.94 15.36 -5.31
C TYR A 67 -0.46 15.24 -5.72
N SER A 68 -0.15 15.37 -7.02
CA SER A 68 1.24 15.39 -7.48
C SER A 68 2.01 16.56 -6.88
N ARG A 69 1.48 17.77 -6.94
CA ARG A 69 2.10 18.96 -6.31
C ARG A 69 2.23 18.80 -4.80
N TRP A 70 1.18 18.32 -4.15
CA TRP A 70 1.19 18.08 -2.71
C TRP A 70 2.32 17.13 -2.33
N ASN A 71 2.38 15.97 -2.97
CA ASN A 71 3.33 14.92 -2.64
C ASN A 71 4.78 15.30 -2.94
N PHE A 72 5.04 15.95 -4.09
CA PHE A 72 6.41 16.15 -4.58
C PHE A 72 6.96 17.56 -4.33
N ASP A 73 6.10 18.56 -4.12
CA ASP A 73 6.55 19.96 -3.98
C ASP A 73 6.18 20.58 -2.64
N ALA A 74 4.92 20.49 -2.21
CA ALA A 74 4.38 21.29 -1.12
C ALA A 74 4.47 20.65 0.27
N LEU A 75 4.42 19.33 0.38
CA LEU A 75 4.38 18.65 1.66
C LEU A 75 5.68 18.87 2.45
N ASN A 76 5.55 19.24 3.74
CA ASN A 76 6.70 19.51 4.60
C ASN A 76 7.46 18.22 4.95
N PRO A 77 8.76 18.09 4.58
CA PRO A 77 9.55 16.89 4.87
C PRO A 77 9.67 16.53 6.35
N LYS A 78 9.69 17.53 7.24
CA LYS A 78 9.77 17.28 8.70
C LYS A 78 8.50 16.59 9.21
N ILE A 79 7.34 16.99 8.67
CA ILE A 79 6.07 16.34 9.01
C ILE A 79 6.05 14.91 8.48
N LEU A 80 6.55 14.68 7.26
CA LEU A 80 6.67 13.32 6.71
C LEU A 80 7.56 12.43 7.56
N LEU A 81 8.72 12.94 8.01
CA LEU A 81 9.61 12.19 8.89
C LEU A 81 8.90 11.83 10.20
N GLN A 82 8.18 12.77 10.81
CA GLN A 82 7.40 12.49 12.01
C GLN A 82 6.33 11.43 11.77
N HIS A 83 5.56 11.54 10.68
CA HIS A 83 4.54 10.55 10.33
C HIS A 83 5.16 9.16 10.07
N PHE A 84 6.36 9.09 9.51
CA PHE A 84 7.09 7.83 9.36
C PHE A 84 7.39 7.20 10.71
N GLU A 85 7.94 7.98 11.65
CA GLU A 85 8.24 7.49 13.00
C GLU A 85 6.95 7.09 13.75
N ASP A 86 5.90 7.89 13.66
CA ASP A 86 4.60 7.58 14.26
C ASP A 86 4.02 6.26 13.73
N ALA A 87 4.00 6.09 12.40
CA ALA A 87 3.51 4.85 11.78
C ALA A 87 4.36 3.63 12.17
N THR A 88 5.69 3.79 12.23
CA THR A 88 6.58 2.70 12.65
C THR A 88 6.42 2.33 14.12
N SER A 89 6.24 3.30 15.00
CA SER A 89 5.99 3.07 16.43
C SER A 89 4.65 2.39 16.64
N GLN A 90 3.57 2.93 16.03
CA GLN A 90 2.24 2.34 16.14
C GLN A 90 2.19 0.90 15.61
N CYS A 91 2.85 0.60 14.50
CA CYS A 91 2.91 -0.77 13.99
C CYS A 91 3.46 -1.75 15.04
N LYS A 92 4.53 -1.39 15.73
CA LYS A 92 5.13 -2.20 16.78
C LYS A 92 4.23 -2.31 18.01
N GLU A 93 3.73 -1.17 18.49
CA GLU A 93 2.85 -1.12 19.66
C GLU A 93 1.59 -1.97 19.47
N ILE A 94 0.99 -1.95 18.27
CA ILE A 94 -0.19 -2.77 17.95
C ILE A 94 0.14 -4.26 18.01
N LEU A 95 1.31 -4.69 17.49
CA LEU A 95 1.73 -6.09 17.52
C LEU A 95 2.09 -6.57 18.93
N GLU A 96 2.60 -5.67 19.79
CA GLU A 96 3.02 -5.95 21.17
C GLU A 96 1.86 -5.88 22.17
N ALA A 97 0.76 -5.18 21.84
CA ALA A 97 -0.33 -4.90 22.77
C ALA A 97 -1.07 -6.18 23.26
N GLU A 98 -1.17 -7.19 22.40
CA GLU A 98 -1.84 -8.50 22.69
C GLU A 98 -3.07 -8.37 23.62
N PRO A 99 -4.11 -7.56 23.25
CA PRO A 99 -5.27 -7.38 24.10
C PRO A 99 -6.03 -8.70 24.29
N LEU A 100 -6.63 -8.88 25.47
CA LEU A 100 -7.51 -10.03 25.74
C LEU A 100 -8.87 -9.83 25.09
N ASP A 101 -9.38 -10.84 24.40
CA ASP A 101 -10.78 -10.92 24.01
C ASP A 101 -11.64 -11.09 25.28
N PRO A 102 -12.53 -10.15 25.60
CA PRO A 102 -13.35 -10.23 26.81
C PRO A 102 -14.33 -11.40 26.83
N LYS A 103 -14.62 -12.01 25.66
CA LYS A 103 -15.54 -13.15 25.57
C LYS A 103 -14.83 -14.49 25.72
N THR A 104 -13.63 -14.60 25.16
CA THR A 104 -12.90 -15.88 25.10
C THR A 104 -11.73 -15.94 26.07
N GLY A 105 -11.26 -14.81 26.58
CA GLY A 105 -10.06 -14.70 27.42
C GLY A 105 -8.76 -14.99 26.68
N LYS A 106 -8.79 -15.10 25.35
CA LYS A 106 -7.61 -15.35 24.53
C LYS A 106 -6.97 -14.02 24.10
N PHE A 107 -5.65 -14.05 23.86
CA PHE A 107 -4.96 -12.89 23.27
C PHE A 107 -5.36 -12.71 21.81
N ILE A 108 -5.60 -11.45 21.44
CA ILE A 108 -5.91 -11.05 20.06
C ILE A 108 -4.64 -10.47 19.43
N VAL A 109 -4.17 -11.09 18.37
CA VAL A 109 -3.08 -10.52 17.55
C VAL A 109 -3.67 -9.61 16.48
N MET A 110 -3.35 -8.32 16.55
CA MET A 110 -3.88 -7.30 15.64
C MET A 110 -2.98 -7.11 14.41
N ALA A 111 -2.69 -8.18 13.67
CA ALA A 111 -1.78 -8.15 12.53
C ALA A 111 -2.24 -7.22 11.39
N HIS A 112 -3.54 -7.16 11.09
CA HIS A 112 -4.08 -6.32 10.02
C HIS A 112 -3.95 -4.82 10.33
N PRO A 113 -4.38 -4.29 11.50
CA PRO A 113 -4.15 -2.89 11.85
C PRO A 113 -2.67 -2.51 11.89
N ALA A 114 -1.80 -3.41 12.35
CA ALA A 114 -0.36 -3.21 12.34
C ALA A 114 0.18 -3.10 10.90
N TYR A 115 -0.30 -3.95 9.99
CA TYR A 115 0.09 -3.92 8.60
C TYR A 115 -0.35 -2.64 7.90
N ASP A 116 -1.51 -2.07 8.23
CA ASP A 116 -1.93 -0.76 7.74
C ASP A 116 -0.90 0.33 8.09
N GLN A 117 -0.34 0.30 9.30
CA GLN A 117 0.72 1.23 9.68
C GLN A 117 2.04 0.94 8.93
N CYS A 118 2.36 -0.31 8.69
CA CYS A 118 3.50 -0.70 7.86
C CYS A 118 3.38 -0.15 6.43
N ILE A 119 2.20 -0.25 5.81
CA ILE A 119 1.92 0.30 4.46
C ILE A 119 2.05 1.82 4.46
N LYS A 120 1.54 2.51 5.49
CA LYS A 120 1.70 3.97 5.66
C LYS A 120 3.17 4.35 5.74
N ALA A 121 3.96 3.66 6.57
CA ALA A 121 5.39 3.90 6.68
C ALA A 121 6.11 3.70 5.33
N SER A 122 5.77 2.64 4.59
CA SER A 122 6.31 2.38 3.26
C SER A 122 5.96 3.49 2.27
N HIS A 123 4.72 3.97 2.26
CA HIS A 123 4.29 5.08 1.41
C HIS A 123 5.05 6.37 1.73
N ILE A 124 5.15 6.71 3.00
CA ILE A 124 5.87 7.92 3.46
C ILE A 124 7.35 7.85 3.08
N PHE A 125 7.98 6.68 3.26
CA PHE A 125 9.35 6.46 2.81
C PHE A 125 9.52 6.74 1.31
N ASN A 126 8.60 6.24 0.46
CA ASN A 126 8.65 6.48 -0.97
C ASN A 126 8.53 7.98 -1.32
N LEU A 127 7.72 8.74 -0.60
CA LEU A 127 7.62 10.20 -0.77
C LEU A 127 8.92 10.90 -0.36
N LEU A 128 9.50 10.53 0.77
CA LEU A 128 10.79 11.08 1.25
C LEU A 128 11.93 10.79 0.27
N ASP A 129 11.99 9.56 -0.25
CA ASP A 129 12.98 9.12 -1.23
C ASP A 129 12.83 9.88 -2.56
N ALA A 130 11.61 9.94 -3.10
CA ALA A 130 11.30 10.64 -4.35
C ALA A 130 11.61 12.14 -4.29
N ARG A 131 11.50 12.77 -3.11
CA ARG A 131 11.83 14.17 -2.88
C ARG A 131 13.33 14.42 -2.63
N GLY A 132 14.15 13.38 -2.55
CA GLY A 132 15.58 13.49 -2.31
C GLY A 132 15.94 14.07 -0.93
N VAL A 133 15.06 13.95 0.06
CA VAL A 133 15.29 14.50 1.42
C VAL A 133 16.02 13.53 2.34
N ILE A 134 16.23 12.29 1.91
CA ILE A 134 17.03 11.27 2.61
C ILE A 134 18.27 10.94 1.80
N SER A 135 19.39 10.77 2.49
CA SER A 135 20.66 10.38 1.87
C SER A 135 20.65 8.92 1.43
N VAL A 136 21.58 8.54 0.54
CA VAL A 136 21.74 7.13 0.10
C VAL A 136 21.96 6.19 1.28
N THR A 137 22.70 6.63 2.31
CA THR A 137 22.94 5.83 3.50
C THR A 137 21.69 5.66 4.36
N GLU A 138 20.96 6.75 4.59
CA GLU A 138 19.70 6.72 5.33
C GLU A 138 18.63 5.87 4.61
N ARG A 139 18.60 5.90 3.29
CA ARG A 139 17.70 5.09 2.47
C ARG A 139 17.73 3.61 2.84
N GLN A 140 18.91 3.04 3.04
CA GLN A 140 19.06 1.65 3.45
C GLN A 140 18.47 1.38 4.84
N ALA A 141 18.63 2.33 5.78
CA ALA A 141 18.04 2.22 7.11
C ALA A 141 16.50 2.24 7.06
N PHE A 142 15.91 3.13 6.26
CA PHE A 142 14.44 3.19 6.06
C PHE A 142 13.91 1.89 5.45
N ILE A 143 14.56 1.37 4.39
CA ILE A 143 14.18 0.10 3.75
C ILE A 143 14.24 -1.05 4.77
N SER A 144 15.32 -1.14 5.54
CA SER A 144 15.46 -2.18 6.56
C SER A 144 14.38 -2.08 7.64
N LYS A 145 14.02 -0.87 8.05
CA LYS A 145 12.96 -0.62 9.04
C LYS A 145 11.60 -1.10 8.51
N VAL A 146 11.22 -0.71 7.29
CA VAL A 146 9.96 -1.14 6.66
C VAL A 146 9.92 -2.65 6.47
N ARG A 147 11.01 -3.27 6.00
CA ARG A 147 11.10 -4.73 5.87
C ARG A 147 10.93 -5.47 7.20
N SER A 148 11.53 -4.94 8.27
CA SER A 148 11.39 -5.52 9.61
C SER A 148 9.95 -5.44 10.11
N LEU A 149 9.25 -4.33 9.85
CA LEU A 149 7.83 -4.19 10.18
C LEU A 149 6.97 -5.18 9.40
N ALA A 150 7.19 -5.27 8.09
CA ALA A 150 6.44 -6.22 7.24
C ALA A 150 6.64 -7.67 7.70
N LYS A 151 7.88 -8.04 8.06
CA LYS A 151 8.16 -9.36 8.64
C LYS A 151 7.42 -9.56 9.96
N ALA A 152 7.46 -8.59 10.86
CA ALA A 152 6.77 -8.70 12.15
C ALA A 152 5.24 -8.83 11.98
N CYS A 153 4.66 -8.13 11.00
CA CYS A 153 3.24 -8.28 10.64
C CYS A 153 2.94 -9.69 10.11
N ALA A 154 3.80 -10.25 9.26
CA ALA A 154 3.67 -11.62 8.77
C ALA A 154 3.76 -12.65 9.91
N ASP A 155 4.75 -12.48 10.81
CA ASP A 155 4.91 -13.32 12.01
C ASP A 155 3.65 -13.22 12.92
N GLY A 156 3.08 -12.03 13.06
CA GLY A 156 1.84 -11.79 13.79
C GLY A 156 0.63 -12.46 13.11
N PHE A 157 0.51 -12.33 11.78
CA PHE A 157 -0.57 -12.94 11.02
C PHE A 157 -0.61 -14.47 11.18
N LEU A 158 0.55 -15.15 11.16
CA LEU A 158 0.63 -16.59 11.35
C LEU A 158 0.13 -17.06 12.72
N LYS A 159 0.06 -16.18 13.72
CA LYS A 159 -0.50 -16.47 15.04
C LYS A 159 -2.01 -16.30 15.10
N THR A 160 -2.66 -15.87 14.01
CA THR A 160 -4.11 -15.75 13.92
C THR A 160 -4.75 -17.01 13.36
N GLU A 161 -6.06 -17.19 13.53
CA GLU A 161 -6.80 -18.29 12.90
C GLU A 161 -6.69 -18.24 11.36
N ALA A 162 -6.72 -17.02 10.77
CA ALA A 162 -6.53 -16.83 9.34
C ALA A 162 -5.13 -17.24 8.87
N GLY A 163 -4.12 -17.16 9.74
CA GLY A 163 -2.76 -17.64 9.51
C GLY A 163 -2.57 -19.13 9.73
N GLY A 164 -3.64 -19.87 10.08
CA GLY A 164 -3.61 -21.32 10.31
C GLY A 164 -3.27 -21.72 11.75
N PHE A 165 -3.23 -20.77 12.69
CA PHE A 165 -3.06 -21.09 14.10
C PHE A 165 -4.33 -21.76 14.64
N THR A 166 -4.20 -22.99 15.07
CA THR A 166 -5.21 -23.72 15.88
C THR A 166 -4.75 -23.70 17.33
N PRO A 167 -5.50 -23.04 18.25
CA PRO A 167 -5.13 -22.93 19.66
C PRO A 167 -5.22 -24.28 20.37
#